data_67efebb4d7725c0711068b551d7a2d49
#
_entry.id   67efebb4d7725c0711068b551d7a2d49
#
_cell.length_a   1.000
_cell.length_b   1.000
_cell.length_c   1.000
_cell.angle_alpha   90.00
_cell.angle_beta   90.00
_cell.angle_gamma   90.00
#
_symmetry.space_group_name_H-M   'P 1'
#
loop_
_entity.id
_entity.type
_entity.pdbx_description
1 polymer ?
#
loop_
_entity_poly.entity_id
_entity_poly.type
_entity_poly.pdbx_seq_one_letter_code
_entity_poly.pdbx_strand_id
1 'polypeptide(L)'
;MKIAIDTNSLSSQSQFRGIGFYTSRLIEQLETIPSIQLIKFVHKLNQAADLIHYPGFNPFCFSFPLVHQLPFIITVHDLVPLKFPLNFPPGIKGKLSWLVQRRLLEFASAIITDSYVSKTDILKYTGLQPGKIQVVYLAADKIFKPLKDQ
;
A
#
# COMPACT_ATOMS: atom_id res chain seq x y z
N MET A 1 8.53 -16.26 9.77
CA MET A 1 8.49 -14.79 9.83
C MET A 1 7.06 -14.34 10.13
N LYS A 2 6.89 -13.41 11.08
CA LYS A 2 5.57 -12.86 11.44
C LYS A 2 5.35 -11.52 10.71
N ILE A 3 4.36 -11.47 9.83
CA ILE A 3 3.99 -10.27 9.09
C ILE A 3 2.66 -9.75 9.60
N ALA A 4 2.65 -8.51 10.08
CA ALA A 4 1.40 -7.82 10.39
C ALA A 4 0.92 -7.05 9.16
N ILE A 5 -0.34 -7.22 8.77
CA ILE A 5 -0.96 -6.51 7.64
C ILE A 5 -2.12 -5.65 8.11
N ASP A 6 -2.12 -4.39 7.71
CA ASP A 6 -3.23 -3.47 7.96
C ASP A 6 -4.44 -3.83 7.08
N THR A 7 -5.58 -4.04 7.73
CA THR A 7 -6.83 -4.43 7.08
C THR A 7 -7.90 -3.35 7.11
N ASN A 8 -7.54 -2.10 7.38
CA ASN A 8 -8.48 -0.98 7.38
C ASN A 8 -9.28 -0.87 6.07
N SER A 9 -8.66 -1.19 4.92
CA SER A 9 -9.33 -1.19 3.62
C SER A 9 -10.47 -2.21 3.50
N LEU A 10 -10.46 -3.26 4.32
CA LEU A 10 -11.50 -4.31 4.34
C LEU A 10 -12.67 -3.99 5.26
N SER A 11 -12.51 -3.07 6.23
CA SER A 11 -13.55 -2.69 7.20
C SER A 11 -14.35 -1.44 6.80
N SER A 12 -14.05 -0.83 5.66
CA SER A 12 -14.67 0.39 5.16
C SER A 12 -15.32 0.16 3.78
N GLN A 13 -15.97 1.17 3.24
CA GLN A 13 -16.46 1.14 1.85
C GLN A 13 -15.36 0.83 0.81
N SER A 14 -14.09 0.95 1.20
CA SER A 14 -12.94 0.60 0.35
C SER A 14 -12.84 -0.90 0.06
N GLN A 15 -13.52 -1.77 0.81
CA GLN A 15 -13.55 -3.22 0.57
C GLN A 15 -14.07 -3.57 -0.84
N PHE A 16 -14.95 -2.72 -1.41
CA PHE A 16 -15.50 -2.89 -2.76
C PHE A 16 -14.71 -2.14 -3.84
N ARG A 17 -13.56 -1.58 -3.50
CA ARG A 17 -12.67 -0.85 -4.41
C ARG A 17 -11.37 -1.63 -4.65
N GLY A 18 -10.57 -1.21 -5.62
CA GLY A 18 -9.32 -1.88 -5.99
C GLY A 18 -8.39 -2.17 -4.82
N ILE A 19 -8.25 -1.24 -3.87
CA ILE A 19 -7.40 -1.43 -2.69
C ILE A 19 -7.91 -2.54 -1.75
N GLY A 20 -9.23 -2.67 -1.58
CA GLY A 20 -9.81 -3.75 -0.78
C GLY A 20 -9.61 -5.10 -1.46
N PHE A 21 -9.86 -5.20 -2.76
CA PHE A 21 -9.57 -6.41 -3.55
C PHE A 21 -8.08 -6.78 -3.47
N TYR A 22 -7.18 -5.82 -3.68
CA TYR A 22 -5.75 -6.06 -3.55
C TYR A 22 -5.39 -6.62 -2.17
N THR A 23 -5.86 -5.97 -1.10
CA THR A 23 -5.57 -6.40 0.28
C THR A 23 -6.10 -7.80 0.55
N SER A 24 -7.34 -8.11 0.13
CA SER A 24 -7.94 -9.44 0.31
C SER A 24 -7.12 -10.52 -0.41
N ARG A 25 -6.79 -10.30 -1.69
CA ARG A 25 -6.02 -11.26 -2.48
C ARG A 25 -4.59 -11.44 -1.96
N LEU A 26 -3.97 -10.36 -1.50
CA LEU A 26 -2.65 -10.43 -0.88
C LEU A 26 -2.68 -11.29 0.39
N ILE A 27 -3.67 -11.09 1.25
CA ILE A 27 -3.87 -11.90 2.45
C ILE A 27 -4.04 -13.38 2.08
N GLU A 28 -4.97 -13.69 1.18
CA GLU A 28 -5.22 -15.06 0.71
C GLU A 28 -3.94 -15.75 0.22
N GLN A 29 -3.09 -15.05 -0.53
CA GLN A 29 -1.84 -15.62 -1.03
C GLN A 29 -0.78 -15.76 0.05
N LEU A 30 -0.62 -14.78 0.94
CA LEU A 30 0.34 -14.86 2.04
C LEU A 30 0.00 -15.98 3.03
N GLU A 31 -1.28 -16.27 3.27
CA GLU A 31 -1.73 -17.39 4.11
C GLU A 31 -1.39 -18.77 3.54
N THR A 32 -1.12 -18.87 2.23
CA THR A 32 -0.68 -20.14 1.62
C THR A 32 0.80 -20.44 1.83
N ILE A 33 1.59 -19.49 2.33
CA ILE A 33 3.04 -19.62 2.47
C ILE A 33 3.37 -20.16 3.88
N PRO A 34 3.82 -21.42 4.04
CA PRO A 34 3.99 -22.03 5.37
C PRO A 34 5.00 -21.34 6.28
N SER A 35 5.98 -20.61 5.70
CA SER A 35 7.01 -19.88 6.44
C SER A 35 6.54 -18.53 6.97
N ILE A 36 5.31 -18.10 6.62
CA ILE A 36 4.71 -16.82 7.03
C ILE A 36 3.59 -17.06 8.04
N GLN A 37 3.69 -16.42 9.18
CA GLN A 37 2.59 -16.24 10.11
C GLN A 37 1.98 -14.86 9.89
N LEU A 38 0.77 -14.80 9.36
CA LEU A 38 0.09 -13.53 9.09
C LEU A 38 -0.72 -13.07 10.29
N ILE A 39 -0.57 -11.79 10.66
CA ILE A 39 -1.32 -11.12 11.73
C ILE A 39 -2.13 -9.99 11.08
N LYS A 40 -3.44 -10.09 11.13
CA LYS A 40 -4.35 -9.05 10.61
C LYS A 40 -4.64 -8.05 11.72
N PHE A 41 -4.56 -6.75 11.43
CA PHE A 41 -4.90 -5.71 12.40
C PHE A 41 -5.64 -4.54 11.76
N VAL A 42 -6.37 -3.80 12.59
CA VAL A 42 -7.07 -2.56 12.24
C VAL A 42 -6.63 -1.49 13.23
N HIS A 43 -6.20 -0.34 12.73
CA HIS A 43 -5.71 0.82 13.48
C HIS A 43 -4.48 0.56 14.37
N LYS A 44 -4.49 -0.45 15.23
CA LYS A 44 -3.41 -0.70 16.19
C LYS A 44 -3.01 -2.17 16.19
N LEU A 45 -1.72 -2.41 16.05
CA LEU A 45 -1.11 -3.73 16.22
C LEU A 45 -0.86 -3.98 17.71
N ASN A 46 -1.49 -5.03 18.26
CA ASN A 46 -1.36 -5.42 19.66
C ASN A 46 -0.57 -6.73 19.87
N GLN A 47 0.11 -7.21 18.83
CA GLN A 47 0.89 -8.44 18.83
C GLN A 47 2.30 -8.20 18.30
N ALA A 48 3.25 -9.04 18.71
CA ALA A 48 4.61 -8.97 18.19
C ALA A 48 4.66 -9.45 16.73
N ALA A 49 5.31 -8.67 15.88
CA ALA A 49 5.56 -8.97 14.48
C ALA A 49 7.00 -8.62 14.10
N ASP A 50 7.50 -9.21 13.01
CA ASP A 50 8.83 -8.92 12.49
C ASP A 50 8.77 -7.77 11.46
N LEU A 51 7.61 -7.61 10.80
CA LEU A 51 7.39 -6.64 9.74
C LEU A 51 5.93 -6.21 9.71
N ILE A 52 5.69 -4.94 9.37
CA ILE A 52 4.33 -4.42 9.12
C ILE A 52 4.18 -4.13 7.63
N HIS A 53 3.05 -4.51 7.05
CA HIS A 53 2.66 -4.12 5.70
C HIS A 53 1.40 -3.24 5.72
N TYR A 54 1.52 -2.05 5.14
CA TYR A 54 0.41 -1.15 4.85
C TYR A 54 0.06 -1.29 3.37
N PRO A 55 -1.05 -1.98 2.99
CA PRO A 55 -1.33 -2.32 1.59
C PRO A 55 -1.95 -1.18 0.78
N GLY A 56 -1.96 0.03 1.32
CA GLY A 56 -2.47 1.20 0.62
C GLY A 56 -1.93 2.51 1.13
N PHE A 57 -1.97 3.51 0.26
CA PHE A 57 -1.47 4.85 0.53
C PHE A 57 -2.39 5.91 -0.10
N ASN A 58 -2.72 6.93 0.69
CA ASN A 58 -3.41 8.13 0.21
C ASN A 58 -2.56 9.36 0.59
N PRO A 59 -2.09 10.17 -0.36
CA PRO A 59 -1.23 11.30 -0.04
C PRO A 59 -1.93 12.37 0.83
N PHE A 60 -3.25 12.45 0.79
CA PHE A 60 -4.01 13.51 1.46
C PHE A 60 -4.68 13.08 2.77
N CYS A 61 -4.55 11.81 3.15
CA CYS A 61 -5.02 11.28 4.42
C CYS A 61 -3.91 10.43 5.04
N PHE A 62 -3.73 10.48 6.36
CA PHE A 62 -2.75 9.62 7.02
C PHE A 62 -3.07 8.14 6.78
N SER A 63 -2.18 7.45 6.08
CA SER A 63 -2.34 6.05 5.66
C SER A 63 -1.65 5.07 6.62
N PHE A 64 -0.81 5.57 7.51
CA PHE A 64 -0.06 4.79 8.50
C PHE A 64 0.37 5.68 9.68
N PRO A 65 0.76 5.10 10.84
CA PRO A 65 1.16 5.86 12.02
C PRO A 65 2.39 6.75 11.78
N LEU A 66 2.50 7.83 12.56
CA LEU A 66 3.64 8.76 12.51
C LEU A 66 4.90 8.16 13.15
N VAL A 67 4.74 7.20 14.06
CA VAL A 67 5.83 6.55 14.78
C VAL A 67 5.79 5.05 14.51
N HIS A 68 6.91 4.50 14.09
CA HIS A 68 7.08 3.08 13.79
C HIS A 68 8.10 2.48 14.74
N GLN A 69 7.71 1.43 15.45
CA GLN A 69 8.60 0.64 16.31
C GLN A 69 9.18 -0.59 15.61
N LEU A 70 8.59 -0.97 14.48
CA LEU A 70 8.96 -2.13 13.68
C LEU A 70 9.29 -1.70 12.24
N PRO A 71 10.12 -2.48 11.53
CA PRO A 71 10.27 -2.33 10.10
C PRO A 71 8.91 -2.37 9.39
N PHE A 72 8.72 -1.54 8.39
CA PHE A 72 7.47 -1.55 7.63
C PHE A 72 7.70 -1.40 6.13
N ILE A 73 6.78 -1.96 5.38
CA ILE A 73 6.62 -1.76 3.94
C ILE A 73 5.27 -1.14 3.65
N ILE A 74 5.16 -0.44 2.56
CA ILE A 74 3.91 0.20 2.14
C ILE A 74 3.70 0.01 0.64
N THR A 75 2.46 -0.29 0.25
CA THR A 75 2.07 -0.30 -1.16
C THR A 75 1.52 1.08 -1.55
N VAL A 76 2.16 1.71 -2.51
CA VAL A 76 1.74 2.96 -3.14
C VAL A 76 1.31 2.62 -4.56
N HIS A 77 0.00 2.43 -4.78
CA HIS A 77 -0.54 2.05 -6.08
C HIS A 77 -0.31 3.15 -7.12
N ASP A 78 -0.65 4.39 -6.76
CA ASP A 78 -0.43 5.57 -7.60
C ASP A 78 -0.31 6.85 -6.77
N LEU A 79 0.03 7.94 -7.45
CA LEU A 79 -0.01 9.30 -6.94
C LEU A 79 -0.85 10.22 -7.85
N VAL A 80 -1.89 9.66 -8.48
CA VAL A 80 -2.84 10.39 -9.34
C VAL A 80 -3.36 11.67 -8.70
N PRO A 81 -3.71 11.70 -7.39
CA PRO A 81 -4.15 12.94 -6.74
C PRO A 81 -3.12 14.07 -6.75
N LEU A 82 -1.82 13.74 -6.71
CA LEU A 82 -0.75 14.74 -6.79
C LEU A 82 -0.49 15.20 -8.22
N LYS A 83 -0.73 14.31 -9.19
CA LYS A 83 -0.52 14.58 -10.61
C LYS A 83 -1.61 15.48 -11.18
N PHE A 84 -2.83 15.37 -10.68
CA PHE A 84 -4.01 16.12 -11.14
C PHE A 84 -4.67 16.91 -10.00
N PRO A 85 -3.98 17.94 -9.45
CA PRO A 85 -4.46 18.66 -8.25
C PRO A 85 -5.75 19.45 -8.47
N LEU A 86 -6.08 19.77 -9.72
CA LEU A 86 -7.37 20.45 -10.05
C LEU A 86 -8.57 19.49 -9.90
N ASN A 87 -8.36 18.20 -10.20
CA ASN A 87 -9.38 17.17 -10.07
C ASN A 87 -9.45 16.61 -8.63
N PHE A 88 -8.34 16.69 -7.90
CA PHE A 88 -8.19 16.19 -6.53
C PHE A 88 -7.64 17.28 -5.62
N PRO A 89 -8.43 18.31 -5.30
CA PRO A 89 -7.95 19.42 -4.48
C PRO A 89 -7.65 18.96 -3.05
N PRO A 90 -6.39 19.04 -2.58
CA PRO A 90 -5.98 18.48 -1.28
C PRO A 90 -6.54 19.25 -0.08
N GLY A 91 -6.91 20.51 -0.28
CA GLY A 91 -7.17 21.44 0.83
C GLY A 91 -5.94 21.62 1.72
N ILE A 92 -6.07 22.39 2.81
CA ILE A 92 -4.96 22.66 3.74
C ILE A 92 -4.53 21.36 4.47
N LYS A 93 -5.51 20.59 4.97
CA LYS A 93 -5.25 19.34 5.70
C LYS A 93 -4.53 18.30 4.82
N GLY A 94 -4.96 18.15 3.56
CA GLY A 94 -4.34 17.22 2.63
C GLY A 94 -2.91 17.62 2.26
N LYS A 95 -2.64 18.92 2.08
CA LYS A 95 -1.27 19.42 1.86
C LYS A 95 -0.36 19.11 3.04
N LEU A 96 -0.85 19.33 4.27
CA LEU A 96 -0.08 19.02 5.48
C LEU A 96 0.15 17.51 5.61
N SER A 97 -0.90 16.70 5.40
CA SER A 97 -0.78 15.23 5.40
C SER A 97 0.29 14.76 4.41
N TRP A 98 0.26 15.27 3.17
CA TRP A 98 1.26 14.94 2.16
C TRP A 98 2.68 15.32 2.60
N LEU A 99 2.86 16.55 3.12
CA LEU A 99 4.18 17.02 3.54
C LEU A 99 4.80 16.10 4.62
N VAL A 100 3.99 15.66 5.57
CA VAL A 100 4.43 14.74 6.64
C VAL A 100 4.65 13.34 6.08
N GLN A 101 3.67 12.75 5.39
CA GLN A 101 3.76 11.38 4.89
C GLN A 101 4.91 11.19 3.89
N ARG A 102 5.16 12.18 3.04
CA ARG A 102 6.30 12.15 2.12
C ARG A 102 7.63 11.92 2.85
N ARG A 103 7.82 12.54 4.02
CA ARG A 103 9.00 12.33 4.86
C ARG A 103 8.99 10.96 5.53
N LEU A 104 7.82 10.52 5.98
CA LEU A 104 7.71 9.21 6.62
C LEU A 104 8.00 8.05 5.67
N LEU A 105 7.72 8.18 4.36
CA LEU A 105 8.09 7.19 3.36
C LEU A 105 9.61 6.92 3.31
N GLU A 106 10.44 7.87 3.73
CA GLU A 106 11.90 7.69 3.83
C GLU A 106 12.28 6.60 4.84
N PHE A 107 11.47 6.35 5.85
CA PHE A 107 11.69 5.34 6.89
C PHE A 107 11.13 3.96 6.54
N ALA A 108 10.31 3.83 5.49
CA ALA A 108 9.85 2.53 5.04
C ALA A 108 11.05 1.66 4.62
N SER A 109 11.04 0.38 4.97
CA SER A 109 12.07 -0.58 4.55
C SER A 109 12.03 -0.81 3.03
N ALA A 110 10.83 -0.83 2.46
CA ALA A 110 10.60 -0.84 1.02
C ALA A 110 9.23 -0.24 0.69
N ILE A 111 9.09 0.21 -0.55
CA ILE A 111 7.81 0.64 -1.13
C ILE A 111 7.49 -0.30 -2.28
N ILE A 112 6.29 -0.85 -2.29
CA ILE A 112 5.76 -1.65 -3.40
C ILE A 112 4.87 -0.76 -4.26
N THR A 113 4.92 -0.94 -5.57
CA THR A 113 4.03 -0.27 -6.53
C THR A 113 3.70 -1.19 -7.69
N ASP A 114 2.58 -0.93 -8.37
CA ASP A 114 2.00 -1.84 -9.37
C ASP A 114 2.61 -1.67 -10.76
N SER A 115 3.32 -0.57 -11.03
CA SER A 115 3.84 -0.27 -12.36
C SER A 115 5.09 0.61 -12.34
N TYR A 116 5.85 0.57 -13.42
CA TYR A 116 6.98 1.50 -13.63
C TYR A 116 6.53 2.96 -13.76
N VAL A 117 5.32 3.21 -14.26
CA VAL A 117 4.76 4.57 -14.32
C VAL A 117 4.54 5.10 -12.90
N SER A 118 3.91 4.32 -12.03
CA SER A 118 3.73 4.68 -10.62
C SER A 118 5.07 4.83 -9.91
N LYS A 119 6.06 3.96 -10.18
CA LYS A 119 7.43 4.12 -9.65
C LYS A 119 8.03 5.46 -10.06
N THR A 120 7.90 5.86 -11.31
CA THR A 120 8.41 7.15 -11.81
C THR A 120 7.72 8.32 -11.11
N ASP A 121 6.40 8.27 -10.95
CA ASP A 121 5.65 9.30 -10.23
C ASP A 121 6.08 9.35 -8.73
N ILE A 122 6.25 8.21 -8.07
CA ILE A 122 6.72 8.16 -6.68
C ILE A 122 8.10 8.82 -6.56
N LEU A 123 9.05 8.46 -7.41
CA LEU A 123 10.39 9.07 -7.42
C LEU A 123 10.32 10.59 -7.60
N LYS A 124 9.52 11.05 -8.57
CA LYS A 124 9.34 12.46 -8.89
C LYS A 124 8.81 13.27 -7.71
N TYR A 125 7.77 12.76 -7.03
CA TYR A 125 7.09 13.50 -5.98
C TYR A 125 7.72 13.35 -4.60
N THR A 126 8.46 12.27 -4.35
CA THR A 126 9.07 12.00 -3.04
C THR A 126 10.56 12.32 -2.98
N GLY A 127 11.29 12.13 -4.08
CA GLY A 127 12.76 12.22 -4.12
C GLY A 127 13.46 10.99 -3.51
N LEU A 128 12.75 9.89 -3.31
CA LEU A 128 13.31 8.66 -2.74
C LEU A 128 14.33 7.99 -3.66
N GLN A 129 15.19 7.17 -3.07
CA GLN A 129 16.15 6.37 -3.84
C GLN A 129 15.45 5.28 -4.66
N PRO A 130 15.81 5.08 -5.95
CA PRO A 130 15.15 4.10 -6.82
C PRO A 130 15.15 2.67 -6.30
N GLY A 131 16.22 2.27 -5.59
CA GLY A 131 16.36 0.93 -5.00
C GLY A 131 15.37 0.62 -3.89
N LYS A 132 14.76 1.65 -3.29
CA LYS A 132 13.73 1.51 -2.25
C LYS A 132 12.37 1.12 -2.80
N ILE A 133 12.13 1.30 -4.10
CA ILE A 133 10.83 1.11 -4.74
C ILE A 133 10.88 -0.13 -5.63
N GLN A 134 10.09 -1.13 -5.26
CA GLN A 134 9.93 -2.38 -5.99
C GLN A 134 8.64 -2.36 -6.81
N VAL A 135 8.74 -2.70 -8.10
CA VAL A 135 7.57 -2.86 -8.96
C VAL A 135 7.12 -4.32 -8.89
N VAL A 136 5.90 -4.54 -8.44
CA VAL A 136 5.24 -5.85 -8.36
C VAL A 136 3.93 -5.74 -9.11
N TYR A 137 3.87 -6.29 -10.32
CA TYR A 137 2.67 -6.25 -11.13
C TYR A 137 1.51 -7.01 -10.49
N LEU A 138 0.31 -6.49 -10.67
CA LEU A 138 -0.90 -7.21 -10.27
C LEU A 138 -1.14 -8.38 -11.23
N ALA A 139 -1.53 -9.52 -10.66
CA ALA A 139 -1.96 -10.67 -11.43
C ALA A 139 -3.48 -10.63 -11.63
N ALA A 140 -3.95 -11.20 -12.75
CA ALA A 140 -5.37 -11.42 -12.96
C ALA A 140 -5.92 -12.47 -11.97
N ASP A 141 -7.15 -12.26 -11.51
CA ASP A 141 -7.82 -13.25 -10.67
C ASP A 141 -8.06 -14.56 -11.46
N LYS A 142 -8.04 -15.70 -10.74
CA LYS A 142 -8.23 -17.04 -11.30
C LYS A 142 -9.60 -17.24 -11.97
N ILE A 143 -10.58 -16.37 -11.70
CA ILE A 143 -11.88 -16.39 -12.39
C ILE A 143 -11.77 -15.97 -13.86
N PHE A 144 -10.77 -15.14 -14.21
CA PHE A 144 -10.53 -14.71 -15.59
C PHE A 144 -9.77 -15.82 -16.33
N LYS A 145 -10.48 -16.54 -17.18
CA LYS A 145 -9.92 -17.60 -18.03
C LYS A 145 -10.11 -17.22 -19.49
N PRO A 146 -9.18 -17.59 -20.39
CA PRO A 146 -9.42 -17.45 -21.83
C PRO A 146 -10.71 -18.18 -22.21
N LEU A 147 -11.52 -17.55 -23.04
CA LEU A 147 -12.65 -18.25 -23.68
C LEU A 147 -12.06 -19.38 -24.53
N LYS A 148 -12.62 -20.59 -24.38
CA LYS A 148 -12.33 -21.64 -25.34
C LYS A 148 -12.97 -21.22 -26.66
N ASP A 149 -12.20 -21.23 -27.74
CA ASP A 149 -12.75 -21.06 -29.09
C ASP A 149 -13.85 -22.10 -29.29
N GLN A 150 -15.08 -21.63 -29.62
CA GLN A 150 -16.22 -22.47 -29.96
C GLN A 150 -16.09 -22.91 -31.39
#